data_5bca68fe2913adc930f87fbcce31aac5
#
_entry.id   5bca68fe2913adc930f87fbcce31aac5
#
_cell.length_a   1.000
_cell.length_b   1.000
_cell.length_c   1.000
_cell.angle_alpha   90.00
_cell.angle_beta   90.00
_cell.angle_gamma   90.00
#
_symmetry.space_group_name_H-M   'P 1'
#
loop_
_entity.id
_entity.type
_entity.pdbx_description
1 polymer ?
#
loop_
_entity_poly.entity_id
_entity_poly.type
_entity_poly.pdbx_seq_one_letter_code
_entity_poly.pdbx_strand_id
1 'polypeptide(L)'
;MLEVGQILSDRYQLKQKLGQNAGRQTWLASLFTNTEPVIVKLLAFGDQVQWEDLKLFEREADILKQLDHPRIPRYRDYFSVDDRLLWFGLVQDYIPGSSLKELITSGKLFSETEVHKIAIEILEILIYLHELSPAVLHRDIKPSNLIFGLDQQIYLVDFGA
;
A
#
# COMPACT_ATOMS: atom_id res chain seq x y z
N MET A 1 -12.60 -9.58 15.71
CA MET A 1 -11.19 -9.35 15.28
C MET A 1 -11.06 -10.02 13.92
N LEU A 2 -10.41 -9.38 12.96
CA LEU A 2 -10.21 -9.99 11.64
C LEU A 2 -9.17 -11.11 11.71
N GLU A 3 -9.42 -12.22 11.00
CA GLU A 3 -8.62 -13.44 11.08
C GLU A 3 -8.20 -13.93 9.69
N VAL A 4 -7.12 -14.72 9.66
CA VAL A 4 -6.66 -15.40 8.45
C VAL A 4 -7.77 -16.35 7.94
N GLY A 5 -8.01 -16.33 6.63
CA GLY A 5 -9.06 -17.11 5.99
C GLY A 5 -10.41 -16.42 5.90
N GLN A 6 -10.63 -15.33 6.64
CA GLN A 6 -11.87 -14.56 6.58
C GLN A 6 -12.03 -13.93 5.18
N ILE A 7 -13.25 -13.93 4.67
CA ILE A 7 -13.60 -13.32 3.39
C ILE A 7 -14.29 -11.99 3.66
N LEU A 8 -13.77 -10.93 3.05
CA LEU A 8 -14.33 -9.59 3.13
C LEU A 8 -15.03 -9.23 1.81
N SER A 9 -16.21 -8.60 1.92
CA SER A 9 -16.99 -8.15 0.75
C SER A 9 -17.24 -9.25 -0.30
N ASP A 10 -17.30 -10.53 0.13
CA ASP A 10 -17.45 -11.73 -0.71
C ASP A 10 -16.40 -11.89 -1.82
N ARG A 11 -15.30 -11.13 -1.74
CA ARG A 11 -14.29 -11.04 -2.80
C ARG A 11 -12.86 -11.26 -2.35
N TYR A 12 -12.52 -10.89 -1.12
CA TYR A 12 -11.13 -10.86 -0.65
C TYR A 12 -10.93 -11.79 0.53
N GLN A 13 -10.14 -12.84 0.34
CA GLN A 13 -9.77 -13.75 1.43
C GLN A 13 -8.46 -13.29 2.07
N LEU A 14 -8.48 -12.97 3.36
CA LEU A 14 -7.32 -12.58 4.14
C LEU A 14 -6.35 -13.75 4.29
N LYS A 15 -5.08 -13.57 3.95
CA LYS A 15 -4.04 -14.60 3.99
C LYS A 15 -3.02 -14.35 5.09
N GLN A 16 -2.51 -13.14 5.18
CA GLN A 16 -1.47 -12.78 6.13
C GLN A 16 -1.59 -11.32 6.53
N LYS A 17 -1.53 -11.05 7.83
CA LYS A 17 -1.43 -9.67 8.33
C LYS A 17 0.01 -9.20 8.17
N LEU A 18 0.20 -8.10 7.42
CA LEU A 18 1.51 -7.51 7.15
C LEU A 18 1.85 -6.38 8.11
N GLY A 19 0.85 -5.69 8.65
CA GLY A 19 1.05 -4.59 9.56
C GLY A 19 -0.22 -4.21 10.32
N GLN A 20 -0.02 -3.56 11.46
CA GLN A 20 -1.10 -3.03 12.28
C GLN A 20 -0.63 -1.79 13.03
N ASN A 21 -1.41 -0.72 12.92
CA ASN A 21 -1.29 0.51 13.70
C ASN A 21 -2.65 0.82 14.33
N ALA A 22 -2.75 1.89 15.13
CA ALA A 22 -3.99 2.31 15.75
C ALA A 22 -5.13 2.42 14.71
N GLY A 23 -6.09 1.49 14.75
CA GLY A 23 -7.25 1.44 13.87
C GLY A 23 -6.99 1.02 12.42
N ARG A 24 -5.73 0.85 11.99
CA ARG A 24 -5.37 0.46 10.62
C ARG A 24 -4.69 -0.90 10.58
N GLN A 25 -5.05 -1.71 9.59
CA GLN A 25 -4.42 -3.00 9.32
C GLN A 25 -4.09 -3.12 7.84
N THR A 26 -2.95 -3.74 7.53
CA THR A 26 -2.55 -4.08 6.16
C THR A 26 -2.47 -5.59 6.03
N TRP A 27 -3.14 -6.12 5.04
CA TRP A 27 -3.22 -7.55 4.81
C TRP A 27 -2.78 -7.92 3.39
N LEU A 28 -2.03 -9.00 3.28
CA LEU A 28 -1.98 -9.78 2.04
C LEU A 28 -3.27 -10.59 1.96
N ALA A 29 -3.99 -10.45 0.86
CA ALA A 29 -5.22 -11.16 0.59
C ALA A 29 -5.17 -11.76 -0.81
N SER A 30 -6.13 -12.60 -1.15
CA SER A 30 -6.34 -13.08 -2.51
C SER A 30 -7.76 -12.84 -2.95
N LEU A 31 -7.95 -12.59 -4.24
CA LEU A 31 -9.27 -12.64 -4.85
C LEU A 31 -9.85 -14.05 -4.66
N PHE A 32 -11.10 -14.11 -4.22
CA PHE A 32 -11.76 -15.40 -3.97
C PHE A 32 -11.98 -16.19 -5.26
N THR A 33 -12.13 -15.50 -6.40
CA THR A 33 -12.46 -16.10 -7.68
C THR A 33 -11.27 -16.73 -8.41
N ASN A 34 -10.06 -16.16 -8.30
CA ASN A 34 -8.89 -16.56 -9.09
C ASN A 34 -7.59 -16.66 -8.29
N THR A 35 -7.64 -16.48 -6.97
CA THR A 35 -6.49 -16.52 -6.05
C THR A 35 -5.39 -15.48 -6.33
N GLU A 36 -5.63 -14.48 -7.18
CA GLU A 36 -4.69 -13.38 -7.44
C GLU A 36 -4.36 -12.64 -6.14
N PRO A 37 -3.07 -12.44 -5.81
CA PRO A 37 -2.69 -11.74 -4.60
C PRO A 37 -2.93 -10.23 -4.71
N VAL A 38 -3.46 -9.65 -3.64
CA VAL A 38 -3.70 -8.20 -3.51
C VAL A 38 -3.33 -7.73 -2.12
N ILE A 39 -3.10 -6.44 -1.95
CA ILE A 39 -3.02 -5.79 -0.65
C ILE A 39 -4.38 -5.20 -0.30
N VAL A 40 -4.84 -5.51 0.90
CA VAL A 40 -6.04 -4.90 1.49
C VAL A 40 -5.62 -4.09 2.70
N LYS A 41 -5.76 -2.77 2.61
CA LYS A 41 -5.62 -1.86 3.74
C LYS A 41 -6.99 -1.66 4.36
N LEU A 42 -7.08 -1.79 5.67
CA LEU A 42 -8.34 -1.71 6.42
C LEU A 42 -8.23 -0.63 7.48
N LEU A 43 -9.27 0.19 7.58
CA LEU A 43 -9.47 1.19 8.62
C LEU A 43 -10.72 0.82 9.42
N ALA A 44 -10.56 0.55 10.72
CA ALA A 44 -11.69 0.30 11.63
C ALA A 44 -12.28 1.62 12.09
N PHE A 45 -13.53 1.91 11.77
CA PHE A 45 -14.22 3.09 12.29
C PHE A 45 -14.77 2.78 13.68
N GLY A 46 -14.29 3.52 14.69
CA GLY A 46 -14.66 3.34 16.10
C GLY A 46 -14.00 4.37 16.99
N ASP A 47 -14.05 4.20 18.29
CA ASP A 47 -13.63 5.19 19.29
C ASP A 47 -12.18 5.70 19.18
N GLN A 48 -11.32 4.95 18.49
CA GLN A 48 -9.90 5.30 18.29
C GLN A 48 -9.58 5.94 16.94
N VAL A 49 -10.53 5.96 16.01
CA VAL A 49 -10.36 6.49 14.66
C VAL A 49 -11.27 7.69 14.48
N GLN A 50 -10.66 8.82 14.17
CA GLN A 50 -11.37 10.09 13.98
C GLN A 50 -11.79 10.27 12.51
N TRP A 51 -12.67 11.21 12.26
CA TRP A 51 -13.11 11.56 10.90
C TRP A 51 -11.96 11.99 9.98
N GLU A 52 -10.92 12.59 10.56
CA GLU A 52 -9.70 12.98 9.85
C GLU A 52 -8.96 11.76 9.28
N ASP A 53 -8.91 10.66 10.05
CA ASP A 53 -8.27 9.41 9.59
C ASP A 53 -9.01 8.80 8.41
N LEU A 54 -10.35 8.84 8.44
CA LEU A 54 -11.16 8.37 7.33
C LEU A 54 -10.95 9.23 6.08
N LYS A 55 -10.93 10.55 6.22
CA LYS A 55 -10.65 11.46 5.10
C LYS A 55 -9.28 11.23 4.47
N LEU A 56 -8.25 10.96 5.29
CA LEU A 56 -6.91 10.62 4.78
C LEU A 56 -6.91 9.28 4.05
N PHE A 57 -7.66 8.31 4.56
CA PHE A 57 -7.81 6.99 3.95
C PHE A 57 -8.55 7.06 2.60
N GLU A 58 -9.64 7.81 2.52
CA GLU A 58 -10.38 8.06 1.28
C GLU A 58 -9.53 8.83 0.27
N ARG A 59 -8.76 9.82 0.74
CA ARG A 59 -7.83 10.57 -0.11
C ARG A 59 -6.76 9.67 -0.73
N GLU A 60 -6.22 8.72 0.01
CA GLU A 60 -5.28 7.73 -0.53
C GLU A 60 -5.91 6.95 -1.69
N ALA A 61 -7.14 6.47 -1.52
CA ALA A 61 -7.87 5.78 -2.56
C ALA A 61 -8.10 6.67 -3.79
N ASP A 62 -8.49 7.91 -3.60
CA ASP A 62 -8.75 8.86 -4.69
C ASP A 62 -7.47 9.24 -5.45
N ILE A 63 -6.36 9.37 -4.76
CA ILE A 63 -5.04 9.56 -5.39
C ILE A 63 -4.70 8.34 -6.24
N LEU A 64 -4.75 7.13 -5.67
CA LEU A 64 -4.39 5.90 -6.39
C LEU A 64 -5.27 5.66 -7.63
N LYS A 65 -6.55 6.02 -7.60
CA LYS A 65 -7.45 5.94 -8.77
C LYS A 65 -6.97 6.74 -9.96
N GLN A 66 -6.24 7.83 -9.73
CA GLN A 66 -5.76 8.74 -10.77
C GLN A 66 -4.37 8.36 -11.29
N LEU A 67 -3.65 7.46 -10.59
CA LEU A 67 -2.29 7.10 -10.93
C LEU A 67 -2.25 5.91 -11.90
N ASP A 68 -1.45 6.05 -12.94
CA ASP A 68 -1.11 4.97 -13.88
C ASP A 68 0.40 5.01 -14.16
N HIS A 69 1.14 4.28 -13.33
CA HIS A 69 2.60 4.18 -13.43
C HIS A 69 3.03 2.74 -13.11
N PRO A 70 3.97 2.15 -13.87
CA PRO A 70 4.35 0.74 -13.71
C PRO A 70 4.97 0.42 -12.35
N ARG A 71 5.46 1.43 -11.61
CA ARG A 71 6.11 1.27 -10.30
C ARG A 71 5.33 1.85 -9.14
N ILE A 72 4.04 2.05 -9.34
CA ILE A 72 3.07 2.39 -8.30
C ILE A 72 1.99 1.32 -8.32
N PRO A 73 1.61 0.72 -7.17
CA PRO A 73 0.52 -0.25 -7.12
C PRO A 73 -0.76 0.36 -7.67
N ARG A 74 -1.45 -0.37 -8.55
CA ARG A 74 -2.73 0.09 -9.09
C ARG A 74 -3.82 -0.01 -8.04
N TYR A 75 -4.72 0.98 -8.02
CA TYR A 75 -5.99 0.88 -7.34
C TYR A 75 -6.81 -0.26 -7.94
N ARG A 76 -7.43 -1.08 -7.08
CA ARG A 76 -8.31 -2.18 -7.48
C ARG A 76 -9.74 -1.97 -7.03
N ASP A 77 -9.94 -1.56 -5.78
CA ASP A 77 -11.26 -1.47 -5.19
C ASP A 77 -11.27 -0.63 -3.91
N TYR A 78 -12.46 -0.15 -3.55
CA TYR A 78 -12.74 0.46 -2.26
C TYR A 78 -14.10 -0.02 -1.78
N PHE A 79 -14.19 -0.53 -0.55
CA PHE A 79 -15.41 -1.11 0.00
C PHE A 79 -15.58 -0.78 1.48
N SER A 80 -16.78 -0.98 2.01
CA SER A 80 -17.05 -0.99 3.44
C SER A 80 -17.69 -2.31 3.85
N VAL A 81 -17.34 -2.76 5.05
CA VAL A 81 -17.92 -3.98 5.67
C VAL A 81 -18.32 -3.64 7.09
N ASP A 82 -19.57 -3.94 7.43
CA ASP A 82 -20.09 -3.86 8.80
C ASP A 82 -20.05 -5.27 9.43
N ASP A 83 -18.98 -5.53 10.18
CA ASP A 83 -18.80 -6.76 10.95
C ASP A 83 -18.30 -6.41 12.37
N ARG A 84 -19.23 -6.29 13.31
CA ARG A 84 -19.00 -5.83 14.69
C ARG A 84 -18.41 -4.42 14.81
N LEU A 85 -17.63 -3.99 13.83
CA LEU A 85 -17.11 -2.67 13.59
C LEU A 85 -17.28 -2.36 12.10
N LEU A 86 -17.47 -1.08 11.79
CA LEU A 86 -17.47 -0.62 10.40
C LEU A 86 -16.02 -0.54 9.93
N TRP A 87 -15.70 -1.31 8.89
CA TRP A 87 -14.40 -1.32 8.24
C TRP A 87 -14.47 -0.68 6.88
N PHE A 88 -13.52 0.17 6.58
CA PHE A 88 -13.28 0.65 5.23
C PHE A 88 -12.05 -0.07 4.66
N GLY A 89 -12.17 -0.57 3.43
CA GLY A 89 -11.12 -1.32 2.75
C GLY A 89 -10.66 -0.65 1.47
N LEU A 90 -9.35 -0.46 1.32
CA LEU A 90 -8.70 -0.06 0.09
C LEU A 90 -7.90 -1.24 -0.45
N VAL A 91 -8.18 -1.63 -1.68
CA VAL A 91 -7.50 -2.75 -2.35
C VAL A 91 -6.60 -2.22 -3.45
N GLN A 92 -5.37 -2.69 -3.46
CA GLN A 92 -4.36 -2.34 -4.45
C GLN A 92 -3.53 -3.56 -4.87
N ASP A 93 -2.76 -3.42 -5.93
CA ASP A 93 -1.84 -4.47 -6.38
C ASP A 93 -0.89 -4.89 -5.26
N TYR A 94 -0.61 -6.18 -5.21
CA TYR A 94 0.49 -6.72 -4.42
C TYR A 94 1.80 -6.63 -5.22
N ILE A 95 2.82 -6.02 -4.64
CA ILE A 95 4.17 -5.98 -5.19
C ILE A 95 5.02 -7.01 -4.46
N PRO A 96 5.40 -8.13 -5.12
CA PRO A 96 6.27 -9.13 -4.50
C PRO A 96 7.68 -8.56 -4.30
N GLY A 97 8.17 -8.64 -3.08
CA GLY A 97 9.47 -8.09 -2.68
C GLY A 97 9.48 -7.72 -1.20
N SER A 98 10.48 -6.97 -0.80
CA SER A 98 10.65 -6.46 0.56
C SER A 98 10.87 -4.95 0.55
N SER A 99 10.42 -4.26 1.59
CA SER A 99 10.75 -2.84 1.74
C SER A 99 12.26 -2.64 1.92
N LEU A 100 12.76 -1.48 1.53
CA LEU A 100 14.16 -1.13 1.80
C LEU A 100 14.45 -1.15 3.30
N LYS A 101 13.47 -0.78 4.14
CA LYS A 101 13.60 -0.88 5.59
C LYS A 101 13.83 -2.31 6.06
N GLU A 102 13.03 -3.28 5.57
CA GLU A 102 13.18 -4.70 5.91
C GLU A 102 14.55 -5.24 5.46
N LEU A 103 14.99 -4.88 4.25
CA LEU A 103 16.29 -5.29 3.73
C LEU A 103 17.45 -4.73 4.57
N ILE A 104 17.40 -3.45 4.92
CA ILE A 104 18.42 -2.82 5.77
C ILE A 104 18.42 -3.45 7.16
N THR A 105 17.26 -3.68 7.75
CA THR A 105 17.12 -4.32 9.07
C THR A 105 17.63 -5.76 9.06
N SER A 106 17.48 -6.49 7.96
CA SER A 106 18.01 -7.85 7.79
C SER A 106 19.54 -7.89 7.52
N GLY A 107 20.18 -6.73 7.47
CA GLY A 107 21.64 -6.62 7.29
C GLY A 107 22.09 -6.53 5.83
N LYS A 108 21.15 -6.33 4.87
CA LYS A 108 21.56 -6.08 3.48
C LYS A 108 22.36 -4.77 3.39
N LEU A 109 23.54 -4.87 2.80
CA LEU A 109 24.35 -3.71 2.42
C LEU A 109 24.14 -3.43 0.93
N PHE A 110 23.91 -2.17 0.61
CA PHE A 110 23.81 -1.71 -0.77
C PHE A 110 25.12 -1.11 -1.21
N SER A 111 25.57 -1.48 -2.40
CA SER A 111 26.73 -0.83 -3.03
C SER A 111 26.37 0.59 -3.47
N GLU A 112 27.39 1.41 -3.71
CA GLU A 112 27.20 2.77 -4.23
C GLU A 112 26.43 2.76 -5.56
N THR A 113 26.72 1.81 -6.45
CA THR A 113 26.01 1.63 -7.72
C THR A 113 24.54 1.26 -7.52
N GLU A 114 24.23 0.38 -6.57
CA GLU A 114 22.83 0.03 -6.23
C GLU A 114 22.06 1.23 -5.66
N VAL A 115 22.68 1.99 -4.75
CA VAL A 115 22.06 3.21 -4.18
C VAL A 115 21.80 4.25 -5.27
N HIS A 116 22.74 4.44 -6.19
CA HIS A 116 22.58 5.37 -7.31
C HIS A 116 21.41 4.97 -8.23
N LYS A 117 21.31 3.68 -8.56
CA LYS A 117 20.18 3.15 -9.33
C LYS A 117 18.84 3.38 -8.61
N ILE A 118 18.76 3.05 -7.31
CA ILE A 118 17.57 3.26 -6.49
C ILE A 118 17.16 4.74 -6.50
N ALA A 119 18.10 5.66 -6.34
CA ALA A 119 17.85 7.10 -6.36
C ALA A 119 17.25 7.55 -7.71
N ILE A 120 17.80 7.09 -8.82
CA ILE A 120 17.27 7.40 -10.16
C ILE A 120 15.85 6.89 -10.32
N GLU A 121 15.58 5.65 -9.94
CA GLU A 121 14.24 5.06 -10.04
C GLU A 121 13.19 5.81 -9.19
N ILE A 122 13.56 6.26 -7.99
CA ILE A 122 12.69 7.10 -7.15
C ILE A 122 12.42 8.45 -7.84
N LEU A 123 13.44 9.09 -8.40
CA LEU A 123 13.31 10.38 -9.09
C LEU A 123 12.41 10.26 -10.32
N GLU A 124 12.48 9.17 -11.08
CA GLU A 124 11.58 8.91 -12.21
C GLU A 124 10.11 8.84 -11.77
N ILE A 125 9.82 8.16 -10.66
CA ILE A 125 8.48 8.11 -10.10
C ILE A 125 8.02 9.51 -9.65
N LEU A 126 8.90 10.27 -9.00
CA LEU A 126 8.58 11.62 -8.53
C LEU A 126 8.35 12.61 -9.69
N ILE A 127 9.11 12.49 -10.78
CA ILE A 127 8.88 13.27 -12.00
C ILE A 127 7.46 13.02 -12.52
N TYR A 128 7.07 11.75 -12.67
CA TYR A 128 5.71 11.39 -13.07
C TYR A 128 4.65 12.05 -12.17
N LEU A 129 4.79 11.94 -10.85
CA LEU A 129 3.83 12.48 -9.89
C LEU A 129 3.74 14.01 -9.95
N HIS A 130 4.88 14.69 -10.09
CA HIS A 130 4.96 16.15 -10.10
C HIS A 130 4.52 16.78 -11.43
N GLU A 131 4.56 16.03 -12.53
CA GLU A 131 4.08 16.46 -13.85
C GLU A 131 2.56 16.32 -14.01
N LEU A 132 1.88 15.63 -13.09
CA LEU A 132 0.42 15.54 -13.10
C LEU A 132 -0.22 16.90 -12.85
N SER A 133 -1.45 17.07 -13.32
CA SER A 133 -2.23 18.30 -13.12
C SER A 133 -3.58 17.99 -12.45
N PRO A 134 -3.75 18.30 -11.17
CA PRO A 134 -2.77 18.89 -10.24
C PRO A 134 -1.64 17.92 -9.88
N ALA A 135 -0.47 18.45 -9.54
CA ALA A 135 0.68 17.66 -9.10
C ALA A 135 0.37 16.87 -7.84
N VAL A 136 0.84 15.62 -7.79
CA VAL A 136 0.71 14.76 -6.61
C VAL A 136 2.02 14.78 -5.82
N LEU A 137 1.94 15.16 -4.54
CA LEU A 137 3.07 15.12 -3.62
C LEU A 137 2.89 13.92 -2.68
N HIS A 138 3.89 13.03 -2.63
CA HIS A 138 3.83 11.83 -1.78
C HIS A 138 3.92 12.17 -0.29
N ARG A 139 4.80 13.08 0.11
CA ARG A 139 5.00 13.63 1.47
C ARG A 139 5.55 12.66 2.53
N ASP A 140 5.74 11.39 2.20
CA ASP A 140 6.25 10.38 3.16
C ASP A 140 7.23 9.40 2.51
N ILE A 141 8.21 9.94 1.74
CA ILE A 141 9.27 9.12 1.13
C ILE A 141 10.22 8.64 2.23
N LYS A 142 10.26 7.33 2.42
CA LYS A 142 11.12 6.67 3.42
C LYS A 142 11.33 5.20 3.06
N PRO A 143 12.35 4.52 3.60
CA PRO A 143 12.67 3.14 3.25
C PRO A 143 11.52 2.14 3.45
N SER A 144 10.60 2.37 4.37
CA SER A 144 9.44 1.51 4.58
C SER A 144 8.36 1.65 3.49
N ASN A 145 8.35 2.75 2.73
CA ASN A 145 7.42 3.03 1.65
C ASN A 145 8.03 2.79 0.26
N LEU A 146 9.21 2.18 0.21
CA LEU A 146 9.90 1.80 -1.00
C LEU A 146 10.08 0.29 -1.00
N ILE A 147 9.40 -0.40 -1.94
CA ILE A 147 9.52 -1.84 -2.12
C ILE A 147 10.59 -2.14 -3.16
N PHE A 148 11.58 -2.93 -2.78
CA PHE A 148 12.52 -3.53 -3.72
C PHE A 148 11.89 -4.83 -4.22
N GLY A 149 11.36 -4.78 -5.44
CA GLY A 149 10.64 -5.88 -6.05
C GLY A 149 11.55 -7.08 -6.37
N LEU A 150 10.96 -8.24 -6.58
CA LEU A 150 11.68 -9.43 -7.06
C LEU A 150 12.30 -9.22 -8.45
N ASP A 151 11.78 -8.27 -9.23
CA ASP A 151 12.33 -7.80 -10.51
C ASP A 151 13.51 -6.82 -10.36
N GLN A 152 13.97 -6.58 -9.11
CA GLN A 152 15.04 -5.65 -8.76
C GLN A 152 14.75 -4.18 -9.09
N GLN A 153 13.49 -3.81 -9.12
CA GLN A 153 13.04 -2.43 -9.34
C GLN A 153 12.40 -1.84 -8.07
N ILE A 154 12.42 -0.52 -7.96
CA ILE A 154 11.82 0.19 -6.84
C ILE A 154 10.37 0.53 -7.17
N TYR A 155 9.49 0.26 -6.20
CA TYR A 155 8.08 0.62 -6.20
C TYR A 155 7.78 1.57 -5.05
N LEU A 156 7.00 2.61 -5.31
CA LEU A 156 6.57 3.57 -4.29
C LEU A 156 5.15 3.23 -3.84
N VAL A 157 4.98 3.09 -2.53
CA VAL A 157 3.70 2.73 -1.89
C VAL A 157 3.32 3.76 -0.83
N ASP A 158 2.09 3.68 -0.31
CA ASP A 158 1.57 4.50 0.78
C ASP A 158 1.44 6.00 0.48
N PHE A 159 0.38 6.35 -0.23
CA PHE A 159 0.02 7.73 -0.59
C PHE A 159 -0.89 8.43 0.43
N GLY A 160 -0.99 7.92 1.65
CA GLY A 160 -1.92 8.38 2.69
C GLY A 160 -1.44 9.54 3.57
N ALA A 161 -0.37 10.21 3.19
CA ALA A 161 0.16 11.34 3.97
C ALA A 161 -0.35 12.70 3.50
#